data_82b2af5c3da8b5f48bc3b94b5c849e5e
#
_entry.id   82b2af5c3da8b5f48bc3b94b5c849e5e
#
_cell.length_a   1.000
_cell.length_b   1.000
_cell.length_c   1.000
_cell.angle_alpha   90.00
_cell.angle_beta   90.00
_cell.angle_gamma   90.00
#
_symmetry.space_group_name_H-M   'P 1'
#
loop_
_entity.id
_entity.type
_entity.pdbx_description
1 polymer ?
#
loop_
_entity_poly.entity_id
_entity_poly.type
_entity_poly.pdbx_seq_one_letter_code
_entity_poly.pdbx_strand_id
1 'polypeptide(L)'
;MIIVNDFKKLVIEPTLNYLEMSSPAAINLLIGTALMESRLKHLIQKPNGPALGLYQMEPATHKDIWNNFLKYKQALAKRVSALIAPAPESETQLKTNLSYATAMCRIHYYRAPTKLPNAEDLEGLSNYWKKYYNTELGAGKPEEFREVYSVYNK
;
A
#
# COMPACT_ATOMS: atom_id res chain seq x y z
N MET A 1 -15.13 -9.56 -1.68
CA MET A 1 -13.87 -9.25 -0.95
C MET A 1 -12.82 -10.28 -1.34
N ILE A 2 -11.61 -9.83 -1.57
CA ILE A 2 -10.48 -10.73 -1.82
C ILE A 2 -10.10 -11.39 -0.49
N ILE A 3 -9.83 -12.69 -0.53
CA ILE A 3 -9.39 -13.43 0.66
C ILE A 3 -7.98 -12.94 1.06
N VAL A 4 -7.82 -12.56 2.32
CA VAL A 4 -6.56 -11.96 2.81
C VAL A 4 -5.35 -12.86 2.55
N ASN A 5 -5.47 -14.16 2.83
CA ASN A 5 -4.36 -15.09 2.63
C ASN A 5 -3.96 -15.22 1.16
N ASP A 6 -4.92 -15.20 0.25
CA ASP A 6 -4.64 -15.23 -1.19
C ASP A 6 -3.94 -13.93 -1.62
N PHE A 7 -4.44 -12.79 -1.16
CA PHE A 7 -3.83 -11.50 -1.45
C PHE A 7 -2.38 -11.44 -0.94
N LYS A 8 -2.17 -11.91 0.28
CA LYS A 8 -0.83 -11.98 0.87
C LYS A 8 0.11 -12.82 0.00
N LYS A 9 -0.28 -14.06 -0.30
CA LYS A 9 0.60 -15.05 -0.96
C LYS A 9 0.78 -14.80 -2.45
N LEU A 10 -0.25 -14.31 -3.13
CA LEU A 10 -0.23 -14.19 -4.59
C LEU A 10 0.12 -12.79 -5.08
N VAL A 11 -0.04 -11.78 -4.23
CA VAL A 11 0.21 -10.39 -4.62
C VAL A 11 1.29 -9.74 -3.77
N ILE A 12 1.11 -9.66 -2.44
CA ILE A 12 2.03 -8.89 -1.59
C ILE A 12 3.43 -9.52 -1.55
N GLU A 13 3.51 -10.77 -1.14
CA GLU A 13 4.82 -11.44 -1.00
C GLU A 13 5.61 -11.45 -2.31
N PRO A 14 5.05 -11.89 -3.45
CA PRO A 14 5.80 -11.88 -4.70
C PRO A 14 6.25 -10.48 -5.14
N THR A 15 5.39 -9.47 -4.97
CA THR A 15 5.72 -8.10 -5.35
C THR A 15 6.86 -7.56 -4.51
N LEU A 16 6.81 -7.72 -3.18
CA LEU A 16 7.85 -7.23 -2.29
C LEU A 16 9.17 -7.97 -2.48
N ASN A 17 9.12 -9.28 -2.76
CA ASN A 17 10.32 -10.05 -3.09
C ASN A 17 10.96 -9.55 -4.39
N TYR A 18 10.15 -9.29 -5.40
CA TYR A 18 10.61 -8.73 -6.67
C TYR A 18 11.31 -7.37 -6.48
N LEU A 19 10.75 -6.53 -5.61
CA LEU A 19 11.32 -5.20 -5.30
C LEU A 19 12.54 -5.28 -4.37
N GLU A 20 12.83 -6.45 -3.79
CA GLU A 20 13.84 -6.63 -2.75
C GLU A 20 13.56 -5.77 -1.51
N MET A 21 12.28 -5.62 -1.18
CA MET A 21 11.80 -4.78 -0.07
C MET A 21 10.86 -5.57 0.86
N SER A 22 11.03 -6.89 0.91
CA SER A 22 10.16 -7.74 1.72
C SER A 22 10.68 -7.87 3.15
N SER A 23 9.74 -7.88 4.08
CA SER A 23 9.94 -8.27 5.47
C SER A 23 8.59 -8.65 6.08
N PRO A 24 8.54 -9.42 7.16
CA PRO A 24 7.27 -9.68 7.83
C PRO A 24 6.54 -8.39 8.24
N ALA A 25 7.27 -7.38 8.70
CA ALA A 25 6.68 -6.09 9.06
C ALA A 25 6.05 -5.38 7.85
N ALA A 26 6.74 -5.34 6.72
CA ALA A 26 6.22 -4.73 5.51
C ALA A 26 4.97 -5.46 5.02
N ILE A 27 4.97 -6.78 5.02
CA ILE A 27 3.83 -7.60 4.60
C ILE A 27 2.62 -7.28 5.49
N ASN A 28 2.80 -7.30 6.80
CA ASN A 28 1.71 -7.04 7.76
C ASN A 28 1.17 -5.61 7.63
N LEU A 29 2.06 -4.64 7.43
CA LEU A 29 1.65 -3.25 7.24
C LEU A 29 0.81 -3.08 5.98
N LEU A 30 1.20 -3.71 4.88
CA LEU A 30 0.45 -3.61 3.62
C LEU A 30 -0.90 -4.32 3.71
N ILE A 31 -0.97 -5.47 4.39
CA ILE A 31 -2.24 -6.15 4.65
C ILE A 31 -3.18 -5.21 5.42
N GLY A 32 -2.68 -4.66 6.53
CA GLY A 32 -3.46 -3.75 7.36
C GLY A 32 -3.91 -2.51 6.59
N THR A 33 -3.03 -1.95 5.77
CA THR A 33 -3.37 -0.79 4.94
C THR A 33 -4.51 -1.12 3.97
N ALA A 34 -4.40 -2.22 3.23
CA ALA A 34 -5.44 -2.61 2.27
C ALA A 34 -6.78 -2.88 2.99
N LEU A 35 -6.73 -3.54 4.13
CA LEU A 35 -7.93 -3.78 4.94
C LEU A 35 -8.54 -2.48 5.44
N MET A 36 -7.71 -1.57 5.92
CA MET A 36 -8.19 -0.28 6.44
C MET A 36 -8.77 0.59 5.31
N GLU A 37 -8.09 0.66 4.18
CA GLU A 37 -8.46 1.58 3.10
C GLU A 37 -9.66 1.09 2.27
N SER A 38 -9.75 -0.20 1.98
CA SER A 38 -10.78 -0.72 1.07
C SER A 38 -11.50 -1.96 1.59
N ARG A 39 -11.08 -2.53 2.69
CA ARG A 39 -11.55 -3.87 3.15
C ARG A 39 -11.32 -4.95 2.09
N LEU A 40 -10.42 -4.72 1.15
CA LEU A 40 -10.21 -5.59 -0.03
C LEU A 40 -11.51 -5.81 -0.83
N LYS A 41 -12.39 -4.80 -0.84
CA LYS A 41 -13.72 -4.89 -1.45
C LYS A 41 -13.95 -3.94 -2.60
N HIS A 42 -13.31 -2.76 -2.59
CA HIS A 42 -13.58 -1.76 -3.62
C HIS A 42 -12.31 -1.15 -4.18
N LEU A 43 -12.41 -0.67 -5.41
CA LEU A 43 -11.28 -0.13 -6.17
C LEU A 43 -11.35 1.37 -6.39
N ILE A 44 -12.47 1.99 -6.04
CA ILE A 44 -12.65 3.45 -6.08
C ILE A 44 -13.12 3.93 -4.72
N GLN A 45 -12.81 5.18 -4.40
CA GLN A 45 -13.17 5.75 -3.10
C GLN A 45 -14.68 5.93 -2.97
N LYS A 46 -15.24 5.48 -1.86
CA LYS A 46 -16.68 5.61 -1.56
C LYS A 46 -16.91 6.74 -0.56
N PRO A 47 -18.00 7.51 -0.68
CA PRO A 47 -18.98 7.50 -1.78
C PRO A 47 -18.46 8.16 -3.05
N ASN A 48 -17.59 9.17 -2.92
CA ASN A 48 -16.94 9.86 -4.02
C ASN A 48 -15.60 10.40 -3.53
N GLY A 49 -14.56 10.25 -4.32
CA GLY A 49 -13.26 10.77 -3.96
C GLY A 49 -12.18 10.35 -4.94
N PRO A 50 -10.98 10.95 -4.85
CA PRO A 50 -9.92 10.72 -5.81
C PRO A 50 -9.08 9.46 -5.56
N ALA A 51 -9.17 8.85 -4.38
CA ALA A 51 -8.30 7.73 -4.02
C ALA A 51 -8.62 6.46 -4.84
N LEU A 52 -7.57 5.74 -5.23
CA LEU A 52 -7.63 4.67 -6.21
C LEU A 52 -7.10 3.34 -5.68
N GLY A 53 -7.80 2.26 -6.00
CA GLY A 53 -7.34 0.89 -5.79
C GLY A 53 -7.52 0.39 -4.37
N LEU A 54 -7.03 -0.83 -4.13
CA LEU A 54 -7.19 -1.48 -2.83
C LEU A 54 -6.48 -0.73 -1.70
N TYR A 55 -5.45 0.03 -2.02
CA TYR A 55 -4.71 0.83 -1.04
C TYR A 55 -5.16 2.28 -0.98
N GLN A 56 -6.14 2.66 -1.78
CA GLN A 56 -6.72 4.01 -1.81
C GLN A 56 -5.66 5.12 -1.87
N MET A 57 -4.74 5.00 -2.86
CA MET A 57 -3.74 6.02 -3.10
C MET A 57 -4.32 7.14 -3.95
N GLU A 58 -4.12 8.39 -3.53
CA GLU A 58 -4.56 9.53 -4.33
C GLU A 58 -3.65 9.78 -5.52
N PRO A 59 -4.18 10.27 -6.64
CA PRO A 59 -3.38 10.63 -7.82
C PRO A 59 -2.23 11.59 -7.49
N ALA A 60 -2.47 12.55 -6.60
CA ALA A 60 -1.42 13.51 -6.18
C ALA A 60 -0.25 12.80 -5.50
N THR A 61 -0.52 11.81 -4.65
CA THR A 61 0.51 11.01 -3.98
C THR A 61 1.28 10.17 -4.99
N HIS A 62 0.59 9.54 -5.91
CA HIS A 62 1.19 8.74 -6.98
C HIS A 62 2.18 9.60 -7.80
N LYS A 63 1.74 10.77 -8.21
CA LYS A 63 2.56 11.70 -8.97
C LYS A 63 3.78 12.18 -8.17
N ASP A 64 3.59 12.48 -6.89
CA ASP A 64 4.64 12.92 -5.99
C ASP A 64 5.72 11.84 -5.82
N ILE A 65 5.33 10.58 -5.66
CA ILE A 65 6.29 9.47 -5.55
C ILE A 65 7.17 9.40 -6.81
N TRP A 66 6.58 9.48 -7.99
CA TRP A 66 7.34 9.43 -9.24
C TRP A 66 8.23 10.65 -9.43
N ASN A 67 7.69 11.84 -9.24
CA ASN A 67 8.39 13.09 -9.54
C ASN A 67 9.45 13.48 -8.51
N ASN A 68 9.23 13.13 -7.25
CA ASN A 68 10.07 13.62 -6.14
C ASN A 68 10.83 12.51 -5.41
N PHE A 69 10.65 11.24 -5.79
CA PHE A 69 11.37 10.13 -5.17
C PHE A 69 11.94 9.17 -6.20
N LEU A 70 11.09 8.48 -6.97
CA LEU A 70 11.55 7.46 -7.93
C LEU A 70 12.46 8.05 -9.01
N LYS A 71 12.22 9.28 -9.42
CA LYS A 71 13.08 10.00 -10.37
C LYS A 71 14.55 9.95 -9.97
N TYR A 72 14.82 9.94 -8.68
CA TYR A 72 16.18 9.94 -8.13
C TYR A 72 16.67 8.56 -7.68
N LYS A 73 15.89 7.52 -7.93
CA LYS A 73 16.18 6.11 -7.56
C LYS A 73 16.08 5.22 -8.80
N GLN A 74 17.03 5.39 -9.72
CA GLN A 74 16.94 4.79 -11.07
C GLN A 74 16.72 3.26 -11.07
N ALA A 75 17.45 2.52 -10.24
CA ALA A 75 17.30 1.06 -10.19
C ALA A 75 15.92 0.64 -9.70
N LEU A 76 15.40 1.31 -8.67
CA LEU A 76 14.07 1.05 -8.14
C LEU A 76 12.99 1.47 -9.15
N ALA A 77 13.14 2.64 -9.76
CA ALA A 77 12.22 3.13 -10.78
C ALA A 77 12.10 2.15 -11.95
N LYS A 78 13.22 1.56 -12.35
CA LYS A 78 13.23 0.57 -13.44
C LYS A 78 12.45 -0.69 -13.06
N ARG A 79 12.62 -1.19 -11.84
CA ARG A 79 11.86 -2.36 -11.36
C ARG A 79 10.36 -2.06 -11.30
N VAL A 80 10.00 -0.89 -10.77
CA VAL A 80 8.58 -0.49 -10.67
C VAL A 80 7.98 -0.31 -12.06
N SER A 81 8.71 0.33 -12.99
CA SER A 81 8.24 0.51 -14.37
C SER A 81 7.96 -0.81 -15.07
N ALA A 82 8.76 -1.85 -14.76
CA ALA A 82 8.55 -3.17 -15.35
C ALA A 82 7.25 -3.85 -14.89
N LEU A 83 6.66 -3.39 -13.80
CA LEU A 83 5.35 -3.88 -13.33
C LEU A 83 4.19 -3.21 -14.06
N ILE A 84 4.43 -2.10 -14.74
CA ILE A 84 3.38 -1.34 -15.43
C ILE A 84 3.03 -2.06 -16.74
N ALA A 85 1.75 -2.40 -16.93
CA ALA A 85 1.25 -2.97 -18.16
C ALA A 85 1.22 -1.91 -19.27
N PRO A 86 1.19 -2.32 -20.57
CA PRO A 86 1.14 -1.36 -21.68
C PRO A 86 -0.05 -0.41 -21.63
N ALA A 87 -1.17 -0.83 -21.07
CA ALA A 87 -2.38 -0.04 -20.92
C ALA A 87 -3.20 -0.57 -19.74
N PRO A 88 -4.03 0.27 -19.11
CA PRO A 88 -4.18 1.71 -19.29
C PRO A 88 -2.98 2.51 -18.75
N GLU A 89 -3.11 3.82 -18.65
CA GLU A 89 -2.06 4.66 -18.05
C GLU A 89 -1.77 4.28 -16.60
N SER A 90 -0.57 4.57 -16.12
CA SER A 90 -0.10 4.08 -14.81
C SER A 90 -0.96 4.51 -13.63
N GLU A 91 -1.51 5.71 -13.66
CA GLU A 91 -2.41 6.17 -12.60
C GLU A 91 -3.65 5.28 -12.48
N THR A 92 -4.25 4.94 -13.62
CA THR A 92 -5.40 4.04 -13.66
C THR A 92 -5.02 2.63 -13.16
N GLN A 93 -3.78 2.23 -13.36
CA GLN A 93 -3.30 0.91 -12.92
C GLN A 93 -3.22 0.77 -11.40
N LEU A 94 -3.32 1.85 -10.65
CA LEU A 94 -3.54 1.74 -9.20
C LEU A 94 -4.83 0.98 -8.87
N LYS A 95 -5.81 0.98 -9.79
CA LYS A 95 -7.07 0.24 -9.65
C LYS A 95 -7.03 -1.16 -10.28
N THR A 96 -6.30 -1.31 -11.37
CA THR A 96 -6.41 -2.49 -12.25
C THR A 96 -5.23 -3.44 -12.17
N ASN A 97 -4.11 -3.00 -11.61
CA ASN A 97 -2.86 -3.76 -11.53
C ASN A 97 -2.46 -3.93 -10.06
N LEU A 98 -2.79 -5.08 -9.50
CA LEU A 98 -2.58 -5.33 -8.06
C LEU A 98 -1.10 -5.28 -7.66
N SER A 99 -0.22 -5.79 -8.50
CA SER A 99 1.22 -5.77 -8.23
C SER A 99 1.76 -4.34 -8.27
N TYR A 100 1.35 -3.55 -9.24
CA TYR A 100 1.77 -2.15 -9.33
C TYR A 100 1.25 -1.34 -8.13
N ALA A 101 -0.02 -1.49 -7.78
CA ALA A 101 -0.60 -0.81 -6.63
C ALA A 101 0.15 -1.18 -5.33
N THR A 102 0.49 -2.46 -5.17
CA THR A 102 1.25 -2.95 -4.02
C THR A 102 2.65 -2.34 -3.98
N ALA A 103 3.34 -2.29 -5.12
CA ALA A 103 4.66 -1.66 -5.22
C ALA A 103 4.58 -0.19 -4.82
N MET A 104 3.61 0.56 -5.32
CA MET A 104 3.46 1.98 -4.98
C MET A 104 3.16 2.19 -3.51
N CYS A 105 2.33 1.36 -2.90
CA CYS A 105 2.06 1.42 -1.47
C CYS A 105 3.33 1.15 -0.66
N ARG A 106 4.11 0.12 -1.02
CA ARG A 106 5.38 -0.19 -0.34
C ARG A 106 6.36 0.97 -0.42
N ILE A 107 6.50 1.57 -1.59
CA ILE A 107 7.43 2.68 -1.82
C ILE A 107 6.98 3.92 -1.04
N HIS A 108 5.69 4.17 -0.96
CA HIS A 108 5.17 5.28 -0.16
C HIS A 108 5.64 5.18 1.29
N TYR A 109 5.59 3.99 1.88
CA TYR A 109 6.13 3.75 3.22
C TYR A 109 7.67 3.78 3.25
N TYR A 110 8.33 3.27 2.21
CA TYR A 110 9.79 3.21 2.15
C TYR A 110 10.44 4.59 2.26
N ARG A 111 9.82 5.62 1.71
CA ARG A 111 10.33 6.98 1.79
C ARG A 111 10.05 7.67 3.12
N ALA A 112 9.33 7.02 4.05
CA ALA A 112 9.15 7.56 5.39
C ALA A 112 10.48 7.55 6.16
N PRO A 113 10.72 8.55 7.02
CA PRO A 113 12.04 8.72 7.64
C PRO A 113 12.36 7.73 8.76
N THR A 114 11.40 6.99 9.28
CA THR A 114 11.61 6.06 10.38
C THR A 114 11.49 4.61 9.93
N LYS A 115 12.18 3.71 10.64
CA LYS A 115 12.10 2.27 10.40
C LYS A 115 10.70 1.75 10.64
N LEU A 116 10.36 0.66 9.94
CA LEU A 116 9.12 -0.08 10.22
C LEU A 116 9.16 -0.64 11.64
N PRO A 117 8.02 -0.64 12.35
CA PRO A 117 7.88 -1.37 13.61
C PRO A 117 8.07 -2.88 13.40
N ASN A 118 8.25 -3.62 14.49
CA ASN A 118 8.31 -5.08 14.41
C ASN A 118 6.99 -5.65 13.87
N ALA A 119 7.08 -6.80 13.22
CA ALA A 119 5.92 -7.45 12.61
C ALA A 119 4.79 -7.76 13.60
N GLU A 120 5.16 -8.10 14.83
CA GLU A 120 4.20 -8.44 15.89
C GLU A 120 3.68 -7.22 16.64
N ASP A 121 4.25 -6.04 16.41
CA ASP A 121 3.84 -4.80 17.07
C ASP A 121 2.67 -4.16 16.31
N LEU A 122 1.48 -4.70 16.51
CA LEU A 122 0.29 -4.22 15.82
C LEU A 122 -0.05 -2.77 16.17
N GLU A 123 0.20 -2.35 17.40
CA GLU A 123 0.03 -0.95 17.80
C GLU A 123 0.98 -0.04 17.01
N GLY A 124 2.26 -0.42 16.94
CA GLY A 124 3.26 0.31 16.16
C GLY A 124 2.91 0.39 14.68
N LEU A 125 2.47 -0.73 14.08
CA LEU A 125 2.07 -0.76 12.67
C LEU A 125 0.86 0.15 12.42
N SER A 126 -0.14 0.13 13.30
CA SER A 126 -1.32 0.99 13.16
C SER A 126 -0.97 2.47 13.28
N ASN A 127 -0.06 2.82 14.19
CA ASN A 127 0.41 4.19 14.35
C ASN A 127 1.25 4.63 13.15
N TYR A 128 2.05 3.73 12.58
CA TYR A 128 2.85 3.98 11.38
C TYR A 128 1.95 4.28 10.17
N TRP A 129 0.89 3.45 9.97
CA TRP A 129 -0.13 3.71 8.96
C TRP A 129 -0.78 5.09 9.16
N LYS A 130 -1.18 5.40 10.39
CA LYS A 130 -1.83 6.69 10.68
C LYS A 130 -0.93 7.87 10.34
N LYS A 131 0.33 7.80 10.74
CA LYS A 131 1.28 8.90 10.56
C LYS A 131 1.70 9.10 9.12
N TYR A 132 2.00 8.02 8.40
CA TYR A 132 2.65 8.12 7.10
C TYR A 132 1.75 7.84 5.91
N TYR A 133 0.62 7.22 6.11
CA TYR A 133 -0.31 6.88 5.02
C TYR A 133 -1.61 7.66 5.13
N ASN A 134 -2.33 7.52 6.22
CA ASN A 134 -3.61 8.21 6.44
C ASN A 134 -3.41 9.69 6.72
N THR A 135 -2.42 10.05 7.51
CA THR A 135 -2.08 11.38 8.01
C THR A 135 -3.07 11.94 9.04
N GLU A 136 -2.69 13.03 9.71
CA GLU A 136 -3.52 13.65 10.75
C GLU A 136 -4.85 14.18 10.23
N LEU A 137 -4.89 14.57 8.94
CA LEU A 137 -6.09 15.11 8.32
C LEU A 137 -7.09 14.03 7.91
N GLY A 138 -6.67 12.78 7.85
CA GLY A 138 -7.54 11.66 7.53
C GLY A 138 -8.46 11.28 8.69
N ALA A 139 -9.62 10.70 8.37
CA ALA A 139 -10.62 10.32 9.37
C ALA A 139 -10.31 9.02 10.11
N GLY A 140 -9.47 8.16 9.54
CA GLY A 140 -9.17 6.85 10.13
C GLY A 140 -8.37 6.91 11.42
N LYS A 141 -8.57 5.92 12.29
CA LYS A 141 -7.91 5.83 13.59
C LYS A 141 -7.09 4.56 13.71
N PRO A 142 -5.96 4.58 14.45
CA PRO A 142 -5.15 3.37 14.68
C PRO A 142 -5.93 2.20 15.28
N GLU A 143 -6.89 2.48 16.15
CA GLU A 143 -7.74 1.46 16.76
C GLU A 143 -8.53 0.70 15.72
N GLU A 144 -9.04 1.39 14.71
CA GLU A 144 -9.78 0.77 13.60
C GLU A 144 -8.87 -0.15 12.78
N PHE A 145 -7.63 0.29 12.53
CA PHE A 145 -6.64 -0.53 11.83
C PHE A 145 -6.41 -1.85 12.58
N ARG A 146 -6.20 -1.77 13.89
CA ARG A 146 -5.95 -2.96 14.72
C ARG A 146 -7.15 -3.90 14.72
N GLU A 147 -8.35 -3.35 14.83
CA GLU A 147 -9.58 -4.13 14.82
C GLU A 147 -9.76 -4.88 13.50
N VAL A 148 -9.66 -4.16 12.38
CA VAL A 148 -9.83 -4.74 11.05
C VAL A 148 -8.76 -5.80 10.78
N TYR A 149 -7.52 -5.51 11.13
CA TYR A 149 -6.43 -6.47 10.98
C TYR A 149 -6.71 -7.76 11.76
N SER A 150 -7.14 -7.64 13.01
CA SER A 150 -7.41 -8.80 13.86
C SER A 150 -8.59 -9.62 13.39
N VAL A 151 -9.63 -8.98 12.86
CA VAL A 151 -10.83 -9.67 12.37
C VAL A 151 -10.57 -10.46 11.10
N TYR A 152 -9.87 -9.86 10.13
CA TYR A 152 -9.76 -10.42 8.79
C TYR A 152 -8.45 -11.18 8.52
N ASN A 153 -7.41 -10.93 9.29
CA ASN A 153 -6.13 -11.60 9.12
C ASN A 153 -5.97 -12.74 10.14
N LYS A 154 -6.77 -13.76 9.98
CA LYS A 154 -6.73 -14.95 10.85
C LYS A 154 -6.07 -16.13 10.16
#